data_4b286788c00c941e341fcfe7cbd63de0
#
_entry.id   4b286788c00c941e341fcfe7cbd63de0
#
_cell.length_a   1.000
_cell.length_b   1.000
_cell.length_c   1.000
_cell.angle_alpha   90.00
_cell.angle_beta   90.00
_cell.angle_gamma   90.00
#
_symmetry.space_group_name_H-M   'P 1'
#
loop_
_entity.id
_entity.type
_entity.pdbx_description
1 polymer ?
#
loop_
_entity_poly.entity_id
_entity_poly.type
_entity_poly.pdbx_seq_one_letter_code
_entity_poly.pdbx_strand_id
1 'polypeptide(L)'
;PGDNVCVSGEDCAIPFIKAVAKQAILAGGNVKWFVDMPDMDEFLLKNGTKEQIEQPNYRFGECARADVWISAWGTDNVSTLSSADGEKLKNRRLANAENRKIYNDRSASGELRWCGTQFPTNGDAQYGGMSLDEYEDFVYKAGFIDKDDPVAEWLKMAEYQQKWADWLNNVKQLE
;
A
#
# COMPACT_ATOMS: atom_id res chain seq x y z
N PRO A 1 14.75 9.10 13.52
CA PRO A 1 15.81 8.11 13.80
C PRO A 1 15.33 7.09 14.81
N GLY A 2 15.72 5.79 14.60
CA GLY A 2 15.37 4.70 15.51
C GLY A 2 14.03 4.03 15.23
N ASP A 3 13.17 4.57 14.39
CA ASP A 3 11.88 3.94 14.03
C ASP A 3 12.09 2.64 13.26
N ASN A 4 11.22 1.66 13.51
CA ASN A 4 11.11 0.47 12.69
C ASN A 4 10.29 0.80 11.45
N VAL A 5 10.93 0.76 10.30
CA VAL A 5 10.32 1.14 9.01
C VAL A 5 10.11 -0.09 8.16
N CYS A 6 8.89 -0.36 7.74
CA CYS A 6 8.60 -1.34 6.71
C CYS A 6 8.40 -0.64 5.36
N VAL A 7 9.11 -1.13 4.34
CA VAL A 7 8.91 -0.72 2.96
C VAL A 7 8.43 -1.94 2.17
N SER A 8 7.30 -1.84 1.49
CA SER A 8 6.76 -2.98 0.75
C SER A 8 6.15 -2.57 -0.59
N GLY A 9 6.03 -3.53 -1.48
CA GLY A 9 5.37 -3.37 -2.77
C GLY A 9 5.43 -4.65 -3.58
N GLU A 10 4.76 -4.63 -4.71
CA GLU A 10 4.83 -5.72 -5.68
C GLU A 10 6.18 -5.71 -6.42
N ASP A 11 6.52 -6.80 -7.09
CA ASP A 11 7.80 -6.99 -7.78
C ASP A 11 8.07 -5.92 -8.86
N CYS A 12 7.03 -5.44 -9.53
CA CYS A 12 7.13 -4.31 -10.46
C CYS A 12 7.64 -3.03 -9.77
N ALA A 13 7.37 -2.84 -8.48
CA ALA A 13 7.76 -1.67 -7.69
C ALA A 13 9.15 -1.79 -7.02
N ILE A 14 9.97 -2.80 -7.35
CA ILE A 14 11.33 -2.96 -6.80
C ILE A 14 12.18 -1.69 -6.88
N PRO A 15 12.18 -0.89 -7.97
CA PRO A 15 12.94 0.37 -8.01
C PRO A 15 12.51 1.35 -6.91
N PHE A 16 11.20 1.49 -6.66
CA PHE A 16 10.66 2.32 -5.60
C PHE A 16 11.06 1.80 -4.22
N ILE A 17 10.88 0.50 -3.95
CA ILE A 17 11.27 -0.13 -2.67
C ILE A 17 12.73 0.15 -2.36
N LYS A 18 13.63 -0.01 -3.34
CA LYS A 18 15.06 0.27 -3.17
C LYS A 18 15.34 1.74 -2.87
N ALA A 19 14.68 2.66 -3.56
CA ALA A 19 14.87 4.09 -3.37
C ALA A 19 14.42 4.53 -1.97
N VAL A 20 13.22 4.13 -1.57
CA VAL A 20 12.64 4.48 -0.27
C VAL A 20 13.42 3.84 0.88
N ALA A 21 13.79 2.56 0.77
CA ALA A 21 14.59 1.89 1.80
C ALA A 21 15.93 2.57 2.04
N LYS A 22 16.62 2.98 0.96
CA LYS A 22 17.88 3.75 1.08
C LYS A 22 17.68 5.07 1.82
N GLN A 23 16.64 5.84 1.47
CA GLN A 23 16.36 7.11 2.14
C GLN A 23 15.98 6.91 3.61
N ALA A 24 15.19 5.90 3.93
CA ALA A 24 14.82 5.58 5.30
C ALA A 24 16.05 5.18 6.15
N ILE A 25 16.98 4.41 5.59
CA ILE A 25 18.27 4.08 6.25
C ILE A 25 19.10 5.35 6.50
N LEU A 26 19.22 6.22 5.50
CA LEU A 26 19.95 7.49 5.64
C LEU A 26 19.32 8.42 6.68
N ALA A 27 18.00 8.35 6.86
CA ALA A 27 17.28 9.06 7.90
C ALA A 27 17.39 8.41 9.30
N GLY A 28 18.13 7.29 9.42
CA GLY A 28 18.38 6.60 10.68
C GLY A 28 17.28 5.61 11.11
N GLY A 29 16.45 5.15 10.18
CA GLY A 29 15.44 4.13 10.44
C GLY A 29 16.02 2.70 10.46
N ASN A 30 15.39 1.82 11.23
CA ASN A 30 15.62 0.36 11.21
C ASN A 30 14.72 -0.24 10.12
N VAL A 31 15.26 -0.48 8.93
CA VAL A 31 14.45 -0.76 7.74
C VAL A 31 14.33 -2.25 7.45
N LYS A 32 13.09 -2.74 7.28
CA LYS A 32 12.76 -4.02 6.66
C LYS A 32 12.08 -3.74 5.32
N TRP A 33 12.41 -4.53 4.30
CA TRP A 33 11.76 -4.43 2.98
C TRP A 33 11.17 -5.77 2.56
N PHE A 34 10.04 -5.70 1.85
CA PHE A 34 9.31 -6.87 1.38
C PHE A 34 8.88 -6.65 -0.07
N VAL A 35 8.97 -7.70 -0.85
CA VAL A 35 8.49 -7.76 -2.24
C VAL A 35 7.39 -8.80 -2.31
N ASP A 36 6.22 -8.41 -2.78
CA ASP A 36 5.12 -9.32 -3.07
C ASP A 36 5.21 -9.80 -4.52
N MET A 37 4.90 -11.06 -4.73
CA MET A 37 4.83 -11.69 -6.06
C MET A 37 3.39 -12.18 -6.27
N PRO A 38 2.56 -11.44 -7.02
CA PRO A 38 1.14 -11.75 -7.19
C PRO A 38 0.87 -13.10 -7.84
N ASP A 39 1.76 -13.56 -8.73
CA ASP A 39 1.70 -14.87 -9.37
C ASP A 39 1.86 -16.02 -8.35
N MET A 40 2.66 -15.81 -7.30
CA MET A 40 2.81 -16.78 -6.22
C MET A 40 1.56 -16.87 -5.34
N ASP A 41 0.86 -15.76 -5.12
CA ASP A 41 -0.43 -15.77 -4.42
C ASP A 41 -1.50 -16.50 -5.27
N GLU A 42 -1.52 -16.29 -6.58
CA GLU A 42 -2.37 -17.05 -7.49
C GLU A 42 -2.06 -18.55 -7.42
N PHE A 43 -0.78 -18.93 -7.49
CA PHE A 43 -0.34 -20.32 -7.42
C PHE A 43 -0.75 -20.97 -6.10
N LEU A 44 -0.56 -20.26 -4.98
CA LEU A 44 -0.97 -20.73 -3.65
C LEU A 44 -2.48 -20.98 -3.57
N LEU A 45 -3.30 -20.07 -4.08
CA LEU A 45 -4.76 -20.21 -4.08
C LEU A 45 -5.24 -21.38 -4.96
N LYS A 46 -4.56 -21.64 -6.07
CA LYS A 46 -4.89 -22.76 -6.95
C LYS A 46 -4.48 -24.12 -6.39
N ASN A 47 -3.31 -24.22 -5.81
CA ASN A 47 -2.63 -25.49 -5.51
C ASN A 47 -2.40 -25.75 -4.02
N GLY A 48 -2.51 -24.72 -3.17
CA GLY A 48 -2.25 -24.83 -1.74
C GLY A 48 -3.31 -25.64 -0.99
N THR A 49 -2.87 -26.30 0.08
CA THR A 49 -3.79 -26.91 1.04
C THR A 49 -4.54 -25.85 1.83
N LYS A 50 -5.61 -26.23 2.52
CA LYS A 50 -6.35 -25.34 3.38
C LYS A 50 -5.44 -24.70 4.44
N GLU A 51 -4.61 -25.49 5.08
CA GLU A 51 -3.68 -25.05 6.12
C GLU A 51 -2.66 -24.02 5.58
N GLN A 52 -2.19 -24.18 4.35
CA GLN A 52 -1.29 -23.21 3.71
C GLN A 52 -1.99 -21.90 3.37
N ILE A 53 -3.22 -21.97 2.86
CA ILE A 53 -4.02 -20.79 2.51
C ILE A 53 -4.41 -19.99 3.76
N GLU A 54 -4.72 -20.68 4.85
CA GLU A 54 -5.14 -20.08 6.12
C GLU A 54 -3.97 -19.61 7.00
N GLN A 55 -2.73 -19.63 6.53
CA GLN A 55 -1.61 -19.00 7.23
C GLN A 55 -1.70 -17.47 7.15
N PRO A 56 -1.54 -16.75 8.26
CA PRO A 56 -1.43 -15.29 8.23
C PRO A 56 -0.26 -14.84 7.36
N ASN A 57 -0.44 -13.73 6.65
CA ASN A 57 0.62 -13.15 5.86
C ASN A 57 1.68 -12.52 6.78
N TYR A 58 2.89 -13.10 6.79
CA TYR A 58 4.00 -12.65 7.64
C TYR A 58 4.36 -11.19 7.41
N ARG A 59 4.49 -10.78 6.13
CA ARG A 59 4.80 -9.38 5.78
C ARG A 59 3.76 -8.42 6.37
N PHE A 60 2.47 -8.71 6.17
CA PHE A 60 1.41 -7.85 6.68
C PHE A 60 1.48 -7.73 8.21
N GLY A 61 1.78 -8.83 8.91
CA GLY A 61 1.97 -8.83 10.35
C GLY A 61 3.15 -7.95 10.80
N GLU A 62 4.28 -8.03 10.11
CA GLU A 62 5.46 -7.20 10.38
C GLU A 62 5.20 -5.72 10.11
N CYS A 63 4.60 -5.40 8.96
CA CYS A 63 4.29 -4.03 8.59
C CYS A 63 3.25 -3.38 9.53
N ALA A 64 2.23 -4.14 9.96
CA ALA A 64 1.22 -3.65 10.90
C ALA A 64 1.79 -3.30 12.30
N ARG A 65 2.94 -3.89 12.66
CA ARG A 65 3.62 -3.67 13.95
C ARG A 65 4.78 -2.68 13.86
N ALA A 66 5.13 -2.21 12.68
CA ALA A 66 6.17 -1.19 12.50
C ALA A 66 5.72 0.19 13.03
N ASP A 67 6.66 1.12 13.15
CA ASP A 67 6.37 2.52 13.48
C ASP A 67 6.00 3.31 12.23
N VAL A 68 6.57 2.89 11.08
CA VAL A 68 6.29 3.47 9.76
C VAL A 68 6.11 2.36 8.74
N TRP A 69 5.08 2.46 7.92
CA TRP A 69 4.87 1.59 6.77
C TRP A 69 4.71 2.40 5.50
N ILE A 70 5.65 2.24 4.57
CA ILE A 70 5.60 2.85 3.24
C ILE A 70 5.40 1.74 2.21
N SER A 71 4.36 1.86 1.40
CA SER A 71 4.04 0.83 0.41
C SER A 71 3.75 1.43 -0.96
N ALA A 72 4.14 0.70 -2.00
CA ALA A 72 3.69 0.96 -3.36
C ALA A 72 2.92 -0.25 -3.86
N TRP A 73 1.82 0.02 -4.53
CA TRP A 73 1.11 -1.00 -5.28
C TRP A 73 1.06 -0.62 -6.75
N GLY A 74 1.08 -1.61 -7.57
CA GLY A 74 1.00 -1.56 -9.02
C GLY A 74 0.90 -2.98 -9.51
N THR A 75 0.24 -3.24 -10.61
CA THR A 75 0.11 -4.58 -11.12
C THR A 75 0.32 -4.64 -12.63
N ASP A 76 1.06 -5.64 -13.08
CA ASP A 76 1.19 -5.92 -14.50
C ASP A 76 -0.03 -6.67 -15.05
N ASN A 77 -0.83 -7.27 -14.17
CA ASN A 77 -2.06 -7.98 -14.54
C ASN A 77 -3.17 -7.78 -13.52
N VAL A 78 -4.10 -6.88 -13.81
CA VAL A 78 -5.26 -6.58 -12.96
C VAL A 78 -6.21 -7.76 -12.76
N SER A 79 -6.06 -8.82 -13.53
CA SER A 79 -6.92 -10.00 -13.52
C SER A 79 -6.29 -11.22 -12.87
N THR A 80 -5.13 -11.12 -12.23
CA THR A 80 -4.36 -12.25 -11.67
C THR A 80 -5.22 -13.16 -10.80
N LEU A 81 -6.09 -12.63 -9.97
CA LEU A 81 -6.94 -13.40 -9.06
C LEU A 81 -8.40 -13.55 -9.53
N SER A 82 -8.74 -13.13 -10.75
CA SER A 82 -10.13 -13.13 -11.23
C SER A 82 -10.76 -14.53 -11.31
N SER A 83 -9.95 -15.57 -11.51
CA SER A 83 -10.37 -16.98 -11.57
C SER A 83 -10.19 -17.74 -10.25
N ALA A 84 -9.77 -17.07 -9.17
CA ALA A 84 -9.53 -17.71 -7.89
C ALA A 84 -10.85 -18.10 -7.20
N ASP A 85 -10.83 -19.24 -6.50
CA ASP A 85 -11.96 -19.71 -5.71
C ASP A 85 -12.34 -18.72 -4.61
N GLY A 86 -13.61 -18.31 -4.58
CA GLY A 86 -14.11 -17.28 -3.66
C GLY A 86 -14.05 -17.70 -2.18
N GLU A 87 -14.20 -19.00 -1.87
CA GLU A 87 -14.07 -19.52 -0.50
C GLU A 87 -12.62 -19.48 -0.04
N LYS A 88 -11.68 -19.89 -0.89
CA LYS A 88 -10.25 -19.79 -0.61
C LYS A 88 -9.79 -18.35 -0.39
N LEU A 89 -10.26 -17.41 -1.21
CA LEU A 89 -10.01 -15.98 -1.03
C LEU A 89 -10.57 -15.45 0.30
N LYS A 90 -11.76 -15.85 0.67
CA LYS A 90 -12.37 -15.51 1.96
C LYS A 90 -11.53 -16.04 3.12
N ASN A 91 -11.13 -17.30 3.07
CA ASN A 91 -10.33 -17.93 4.12
C ASN A 91 -8.96 -17.26 4.26
N ARG A 92 -8.29 -16.94 3.15
CA ARG A 92 -7.04 -16.16 3.12
C ARG A 92 -7.19 -14.79 3.79
N ARG A 93 -8.33 -14.11 3.56
CA ARG A 93 -8.63 -12.82 4.22
C ARG A 93 -8.88 -12.99 5.71
N LEU A 94 -9.62 -14.00 6.12
CA LEU A 94 -9.92 -14.28 7.52
C LEU A 94 -8.66 -14.65 8.31
N ALA A 95 -7.71 -15.36 7.71
CA ALA A 95 -6.43 -15.67 8.32
C ALA A 95 -5.63 -14.41 8.73
N ASN A 96 -5.88 -13.28 8.07
CA ASN A 96 -5.24 -12.00 8.39
C ASN A 96 -6.08 -11.08 9.29
N ALA A 97 -7.17 -11.56 9.88
CA ALA A 97 -8.09 -10.70 10.67
C ALA A 97 -7.41 -10.05 11.87
N GLU A 98 -6.56 -10.80 12.59
CA GLU A 98 -5.79 -10.27 13.72
C GLU A 98 -4.79 -9.18 13.28
N ASN A 99 -4.01 -9.44 12.24
CA ASN A 99 -3.06 -8.46 11.71
C ASN A 99 -3.79 -7.19 11.21
N ARG A 100 -4.97 -7.34 10.62
CA ARG A 100 -5.80 -6.21 10.20
C ARG A 100 -6.31 -5.40 11.39
N LYS A 101 -6.71 -6.09 12.47
CA LYS A 101 -7.11 -5.40 13.71
C LYS A 101 -5.95 -4.59 14.26
N ILE A 102 -4.75 -5.16 14.36
CA ILE A 102 -3.54 -4.47 14.83
C ILE A 102 -3.23 -3.25 13.95
N TYR A 103 -3.28 -3.41 12.62
CA TYR A 103 -3.10 -2.31 11.68
C TYR A 103 -4.10 -1.17 11.93
N ASN A 104 -5.39 -1.51 12.04
CA ASN A 104 -6.44 -0.51 12.24
C ASN A 104 -6.29 0.23 13.58
N ASP A 105 -6.07 -0.50 14.66
CA ASP A 105 -5.93 0.08 16.00
C ASP A 105 -4.72 1.02 16.06
N ARG A 106 -3.56 0.59 15.56
CA ARG A 106 -2.33 1.37 15.58
C ARG A 106 -2.34 2.55 14.59
N SER A 107 -3.00 2.41 13.45
CA SER A 107 -3.21 3.53 12.52
C SER A 107 -4.13 4.59 13.13
N ALA A 108 -5.20 4.16 13.81
CA ALA A 108 -6.14 5.08 14.45
C ALA A 108 -5.53 5.80 15.66
N SER A 109 -4.64 5.14 16.42
CA SER A 109 -3.93 5.77 17.56
C SER A 109 -2.75 6.65 17.13
N GLY A 110 -2.32 6.59 15.86
CA GLY A 110 -1.13 7.29 15.37
C GLY A 110 0.20 6.60 15.70
N GLU A 111 0.17 5.41 16.33
CA GLU A 111 1.37 4.61 16.57
C GLU A 111 2.00 4.07 15.28
N LEU A 112 1.16 3.76 14.29
CA LEU A 112 1.61 3.41 12.94
C LEU A 112 1.35 4.58 11.99
N ARG A 113 2.40 5.18 11.50
CA ARG A 113 2.34 6.16 10.40
C ARG A 113 2.50 5.41 9.09
N TRP A 114 1.56 5.56 8.19
CA TRP A 114 1.64 4.86 6.91
C TRP A 114 1.41 5.79 5.72
N CYS A 115 2.04 5.43 4.62
CA CYS A 115 1.85 6.07 3.33
C CYS A 115 1.83 4.99 2.24
N GLY A 116 0.84 5.06 1.38
CA GLY A 116 0.74 4.22 0.21
C GLY A 116 0.70 5.04 -1.06
N THR A 117 1.31 4.53 -2.12
CA THR A 117 1.33 5.17 -3.42
C THR A 117 1.13 4.16 -4.54
N GLN A 118 0.67 4.64 -5.69
CA GLN A 118 0.63 3.86 -6.91
C GLN A 118 2.03 3.86 -7.56
N PHE A 119 2.50 2.69 -7.99
CA PHE A 119 3.65 2.56 -8.89
C PHE A 119 3.12 2.29 -10.31
N PRO A 120 3.38 3.17 -11.29
CA PRO A 120 2.83 3.01 -12.63
C PRO A 120 3.30 1.73 -13.31
N THR A 121 2.37 1.00 -13.91
CA THR A 121 2.62 -0.24 -14.67
C THR A 121 1.86 -0.24 -15.97
N ASN A 122 2.28 -1.10 -16.91
CA ASN A 122 1.54 -1.33 -18.15
C ASN A 122 0.13 -1.88 -17.90
N GLY A 123 -0.04 -2.75 -16.89
CA GLY A 123 -1.34 -3.32 -16.55
C GLY A 123 -2.32 -2.25 -16.09
N ASP A 124 -1.89 -1.38 -15.18
CA ASP A 124 -2.71 -0.27 -14.70
C ASP A 124 -2.99 0.77 -15.79
N ALA A 125 -1.97 1.11 -16.62
CA ALA A 125 -2.12 2.03 -17.74
C ALA A 125 -3.16 1.53 -18.77
N GLN A 126 -3.08 0.26 -19.16
CA GLN A 126 -4.05 -0.36 -20.08
C GLN A 126 -5.46 -0.37 -19.48
N TYR A 127 -5.60 -0.69 -18.18
CA TYR A 127 -6.88 -0.64 -17.49
C TYR A 127 -7.46 0.78 -17.43
N GLY A 128 -6.59 1.79 -17.29
CA GLY A 128 -6.95 3.21 -17.36
C GLY A 128 -7.18 3.75 -18.79
N GLY A 129 -6.94 2.93 -19.82
CA GLY A 129 -7.06 3.35 -21.22
C GLY A 129 -5.97 4.33 -21.67
N MET A 130 -4.80 4.29 -21.07
CA MET A 130 -3.65 5.17 -21.31
C MET A 130 -2.43 4.39 -21.81
N SER A 131 -1.49 5.08 -22.44
CA SER A 131 -0.12 4.59 -22.59
C SER A 131 0.59 4.62 -21.23
N LEU A 132 1.71 3.88 -21.08
CA LEU A 132 2.47 3.91 -19.83
C LEU A 132 2.96 5.31 -19.51
N ASP A 133 3.50 6.03 -20.49
CA ASP A 133 4.02 7.39 -20.30
C ASP A 133 2.93 8.37 -19.84
N GLU A 134 1.72 8.28 -20.44
CA GLU A 134 0.57 9.10 -20.03
C GLU A 134 0.12 8.77 -18.59
N TYR A 135 0.15 7.49 -18.23
CA TYR A 135 -0.23 7.03 -16.90
C TYR A 135 0.80 7.44 -15.84
N GLU A 136 2.09 7.34 -16.14
CA GLU A 136 3.17 7.85 -15.28
C GLU A 136 3.00 9.35 -15.02
N ASP A 137 2.80 10.13 -16.09
CA ASP A 137 2.56 11.57 -16.01
C ASP A 137 1.33 11.88 -15.13
N PHE A 138 0.25 11.12 -15.29
CA PHE A 138 -0.96 11.27 -14.48
C PHE A 138 -0.69 11.00 -13.00
N VAL A 139 -0.05 9.87 -12.66
CA VAL A 139 0.26 9.48 -11.29
C VAL A 139 1.20 10.49 -10.62
N TYR A 140 2.24 10.92 -11.33
CA TYR A 140 3.21 11.88 -10.80
C TYR A 140 2.59 13.27 -10.57
N LYS A 141 1.72 13.73 -11.45
CA LYS A 141 0.96 14.98 -11.28
C LYS A 141 -0.04 14.86 -10.12
N ALA A 142 -0.73 13.73 -9.98
CA ALA A 142 -1.62 13.48 -8.86
C ALA A 142 -0.88 13.46 -7.50
N GLY A 143 0.38 13.03 -7.48
CA GLY A 143 1.27 13.05 -6.32
C GLY A 143 2.02 14.36 -6.13
N PHE A 144 1.81 15.38 -6.96
CA PHE A 144 2.55 16.65 -6.98
C PHE A 144 4.06 16.51 -7.21
N ILE A 145 4.53 15.37 -7.73
CA ILE A 145 5.96 15.11 -7.95
C ILE A 145 6.52 16.01 -9.08
N ASP A 146 5.64 16.51 -9.94
CA ASP A 146 5.94 17.48 -11.01
C ASP A 146 6.13 18.93 -10.50
N LYS A 147 5.95 19.18 -9.20
CA LYS A 147 6.09 20.53 -8.60
C LYS A 147 7.49 20.73 -8.01
N ASP A 148 7.91 21.99 -7.93
CA ASP A 148 9.20 22.36 -7.34
C ASP A 148 9.31 21.96 -5.87
N ASP A 149 8.21 22.03 -5.11
CA ASP A 149 8.11 21.61 -3.73
C ASP A 149 6.85 20.76 -3.49
N PRO A 150 6.93 19.43 -3.75
CA PRO A 150 5.83 18.52 -3.50
C PRO A 150 5.34 18.51 -2.05
N VAL A 151 6.25 18.71 -1.09
CA VAL A 151 5.91 18.70 0.34
C VAL A 151 5.01 19.89 0.68
N ALA A 152 5.33 21.08 0.18
CA ALA A 152 4.50 22.26 0.38
C ALA A 152 3.09 22.09 -0.23
N GLU A 153 2.98 21.43 -1.40
CA GLU A 153 1.67 21.15 -2.01
C GLU A 153 0.84 20.16 -1.19
N TRP A 154 1.48 19.12 -0.65
CA TRP A 154 0.79 18.18 0.26
C TRP A 154 0.36 18.83 1.58
N LEU A 155 1.14 19.75 2.14
CA LEU A 155 0.75 20.50 3.34
C LEU A 155 -0.49 21.39 3.07
N LYS A 156 -0.54 22.08 1.92
CA LYS A 156 -1.73 22.84 1.50
C LYS A 156 -2.96 21.93 1.34
N MET A 157 -2.76 20.73 0.75
CA MET A 157 -3.84 19.76 0.62
C MET A 157 -4.34 19.28 1.98
N ALA A 158 -3.44 19.01 2.92
CA ALA A 158 -3.78 18.60 4.28
C ALA A 158 -4.60 19.69 5.00
N GLU A 159 -4.21 20.96 4.89
CA GLU A 159 -4.98 22.09 5.46
C GLU A 159 -6.39 22.21 4.84
N TYR A 160 -6.48 21.99 3.52
CA TYR A 160 -7.78 21.99 2.83
C TYR A 160 -8.67 20.83 3.30
N GLN A 161 -8.11 19.63 3.40
CA GLN A 161 -8.82 18.44 3.87
C GLN A 161 -9.26 18.58 5.34
N GLN A 162 -8.44 19.21 6.18
CA GLN A 162 -8.79 19.45 7.59
C GLN A 162 -10.06 20.30 7.73
N LYS A 163 -10.23 21.33 6.90
CA LYS A 163 -11.46 22.14 6.89
C LYS A 163 -12.71 21.32 6.60
N TRP A 164 -12.60 20.35 5.66
CA TRP A 164 -13.70 19.43 5.38
C TRP A 164 -13.94 18.44 6.51
N ALA A 165 -12.87 17.91 7.10
CA ALA A 165 -12.98 17.01 8.25
C ALA A 165 -13.68 17.71 9.44
N ASP A 166 -13.29 18.95 9.73
CA ASP A 166 -13.90 19.76 10.81
C ASP A 166 -15.39 20.02 10.52
N TRP A 167 -15.73 20.33 9.28
CA TRP A 167 -17.13 20.50 8.87
C TRP A 167 -17.92 19.19 9.01
N LEU A 168 -17.40 18.07 8.51
CA LEU A 168 -18.04 16.76 8.57
C LEU A 168 -18.27 16.29 10.01
N ASN A 169 -17.35 16.55 10.93
CA ASN A 169 -17.49 16.21 12.35
C ASN A 169 -18.66 16.92 13.03
N ASN A 170 -19.16 18.01 12.44
CA ASN A 170 -20.32 18.76 12.95
C ASN A 170 -21.63 18.39 12.23
N VAL A 171 -21.59 17.56 11.21
CA VAL A 171 -22.80 17.12 10.46
C VAL A 171 -23.44 15.94 11.17
N LYS A 172 -24.75 16.02 11.38
CA LYS A 172 -25.50 14.95 12.07
C LYS A 172 -25.95 13.84 11.14
N GLN A 173 -26.07 14.12 9.86
CA GLN A 173 -26.52 13.18 8.83
C GLN A 173 -25.94 13.56 7.49
N LEU A 174 -25.49 12.55 6.73
CA LEU A 174 -25.04 12.69 5.34
C LEU A 174 -26.04 11.92 4.46
N GLU A 175 -26.50 12.53 3.38
CA GLU A 175 -27.37 11.92 2.34
C GLU A 175 -26.60 11.80 1.03
#